data_aba98c1b349eea187eace8cfd18ac4e5
#
_entry.id   aba98c1b349eea187eace8cfd18ac4e5
#
_cell.length_a   1.000
_cell.length_b   1.000
_cell.length_c   1.000
_cell.angle_alpha   90.00
_cell.angle_beta   90.00
_cell.angle_gamma   90.00
#
_symmetry.space_group_name_H-M   'P 1'
#
loop_
_entity.id
_entity.type
_entity.pdbx_description
1 polymer ?
#
loop_
_entity_poly.entity_id
_entity_poly.type
_entity_poly.pdbx_seq_one_letter_code
_entity_poly.pdbx_strand_id
1 'polypeptide(L)'
;MSLVKSLRVTTTPKDEDSESYISREVFYDRNGNEIAVHEYRGAGEFESKVETKFNEANQVIEVTTYLDENDIAERKVYIRNQEGKVEKVNIEFTDGTVSVQLIERDAENRTENRIERNEDDELESREFIRFNAEGKAILRELYDFNDKLTEAFESEYNSDGEISVLRHLDDRRKLILETEFKYSDTGSLLLRVSRNRRGDLSDFLKIEYNDQDQVVRQSFSGKYTFVYEYDELGNPIVEEEFSGDVMDNRITSEYDANSLIVSEDQLKFSKRFEYEFYD
;
A
#
# COMPACT_ATOMS: atom_id res chain seq x y z
N MET A 1 20.63 -9.78 15.35
CA MET A 1 20.33 -8.37 14.97
C MET A 1 19.56 -7.74 16.10
N SER A 2 19.97 -6.56 16.60
CA SER A 2 19.16 -5.82 17.58
C SER A 2 17.89 -5.32 16.89
N LEU A 3 16.76 -5.35 17.61
CA LEU A 3 15.48 -4.88 17.06
C LEU A 3 15.47 -3.34 17.00
N VAL A 4 15.05 -2.78 15.88
CA VAL A 4 14.87 -1.34 15.73
C VAL A 4 13.74 -0.87 16.64
N LYS A 5 13.99 0.19 17.41
CA LYS A 5 13.02 0.86 18.28
C LYS A 5 12.41 2.08 17.60
N SER A 6 13.25 2.87 16.92
CA SER A 6 12.81 4.01 16.12
C SER A 6 13.72 4.25 14.93
N LEU A 7 13.15 4.86 13.90
CA LEU A 7 13.83 5.40 12.74
C LEU A 7 13.50 6.89 12.63
N ARG A 8 14.49 7.73 12.47
CA ARG A 8 14.35 9.15 12.12
C ARG A 8 14.98 9.42 10.76
N VAL A 9 14.25 10.10 9.89
CA VAL A 9 14.73 10.55 8.59
C VAL A 9 14.83 12.06 8.58
N THR A 10 16.04 12.57 8.34
CA THR A 10 16.30 14.00 8.16
C THR A 10 16.47 14.27 6.67
N THR A 11 15.70 15.21 6.14
CA THR A 11 15.79 15.69 4.76
C THR A 11 16.53 17.02 4.73
N THR A 12 17.51 17.10 3.84
CA THR A 12 18.30 18.33 3.59
C THR A 12 18.06 18.75 2.14
N PRO A 13 17.30 19.82 1.88
CA PRO A 13 17.16 20.40 0.54
C PRO A 13 18.53 20.88 0.01
N LYS A 14 18.70 20.88 -1.32
CA LYS A 14 19.95 21.34 -1.98
C LYS A 14 19.88 22.77 -2.48
N ASP A 15 18.80 23.48 -2.21
CA ASP A 15 18.72 24.91 -2.43
C ASP A 15 19.44 25.68 -1.29
N GLU A 16 19.98 26.87 -1.61
CA GLU A 16 20.86 27.63 -0.71
C GLU A 16 20.14 28.23 0.52
N ASP A 17 18.80 28.31 0.49
CA ASP A 17 18.01 29.02 1.50
C ASP A 17 17.23 28.09 2.45
N SER A 18 17.28 26.78 2.24
CA SER A 18 16.48 25.81 2.99
C SER A 18 17.29 25.09 4.07
N GLU A 19 16.71 24.98 5.26
CA GLU A 19 17.29 24.24 6.38
C GLU A 19 16.88 22.76 6.34
N SER A 20 17.73 21.90 6.91
CA SER A 20 17.41 20.50 7.14
C SER A 20 16.27 20.36 8.14
N TYR A 21 15.39 19.42 7.91
CA TYR A 21 14.26 19.13 8.79
C TYR A 21 14.03 17.63 8.93
N ILE A 22 13.42 17.22 10.04
CA ILE A 22 12.93 15.83 10.18
C ILE A 22 11.75 15.68 9.24
N SER A 23 11.84 14.75 8.28
CA SER A 23 10.77 14.48 7.33
C SER A 23 9.90 13.27 7.72
N ARG A 24 10.47 12.34 8.52
CA ARG A 24 9.74 11.16 8.96
C ARG A 24 10.30 10.61 10.27
N GLU A 25 9.42 10.13 11.15
CA GLU A 25 9.76 9.32 12.31
C GLU A 25 8.88 8.07 12.34
N VAL A 26 9.48 6.91 12.59
CA VAL A 26 8.77 5.63 12.73
C VAL A 26 9.15 5.02 14.06
N PHE A 27 8.17 4.54 14.80
CA PHE A 27 8.34 3.88 16.08
C PHE A 27 7.85 2.45 16.00
N TYR A 28 8.62 1.53 16.59
CA TYR A 28 8.37 0.10 16.56
C TYR A 28 8.17 -0.44 17.98
N ASP A 29 7.36 -1.48 18.12
CA ASP A 29 7.31 -2.27 19.35
C ASP A 29 8.43 -3.34 19.38
N ARG A 30 8.50 -4.12 20.48
CA ARG A 30 9.50 -5.20 20.61
C ARG A 30 9.26 -6.41 19.68
N ASN A 31 8.13 -6.46 18.97
CA ASN A 31 7.84 -7.48 17.96
C ASN A 31 8.18 -7.00 16.53
N GLY A 32 8.65 -5.74 16.39
CA GLY A 32 8.95 -5.11 15.11
C GLY A 32 7.73 -4.52 14.39
N ASN A 33 6.58 -4.40 15.06
CA ASN A 33 5.41 -3.75 14.49
C ASN A 33 5.57 -2.23 14.51
N GLU A 34 5.19 -1.54 13.44
CA GLU A 34 5.11 -0.08 13.39
C GLU A 34 3.93 0.39 14.26
N ILE A 35 4.23 1.04 15.39
CA ILE A 35 3.21 1.54 16.34
C ILE A 35 2.88 3.01 16.14
N ALA A 36 3.79 3.79 15.52
CA ALA A 36 3.51 5.16 15.12
C ALA A 36 4.39 5.56 13.93
N VAL A 37 3.80 6.33 13.01
CA VAL A 37 4.48 6.97 11.88
C VAL A 37 4.09 8.45 11.89
N HIS A 38 5.08 9.33 11.92
CA HIS A 38 4.90 10.78 11.81
C HIS A 38 5.60 11.25 10.55
N GLU A 39 4.93 12.06 9.75
CA GLU A 39 5.48 12.64 8.53
C GLU A 39 5.39 14.16 8.59
N TYR A 40 6.44 14.81 8.08
CA TYR A 40 6.59 16.25 8.05
C TYR A 40 7.07 16.68 6.67
N ARG A 41 6.61 17.82 6.20
CA ARG A 41 7.07 18.46 4.96
C ARG A 41 7.86 19.72 5.29
N GLY A 42 8.41 20.36 4.30
CA GLY A 42 9.33 21.48 4.36
C GLY A 42 9.32 22.29 5.67
N ALA A 43 10.48 22.61 6.18
CA ALA A 43 10.67 23.32 7.46
C ALA A 43 10.09 22.60 8.71
N GLY A 44 9.77 21.28 8.62
CA GLY A 44 9.22 20.49 9.74
C GLY A 44 7.74 20.72 10.01
N GLU A 45 6.98 21.19 9.03
CA GLU A 45 5.54 21.33 9.14
C GLU A 45 4.88 19.92 9.18
N PHE A 46 3.96 19.73 10.13
CA PHE A 46 3.19 18.50 10.24
C PHE A 46 2.48 18.16 8.92
N GLU A 47 2.56 16.91 8.49
CA GLU A 47 1.88 16.40 7.31
C GLU A 47 0.88 15.29 7.67
N SER A 48 1.33 14.27 8.37
CA SER A 48 0.48 13.17 8.82
C SER A 48 1.02 12.49 10.08
N LYS A 49 0.12 11.88 10.84
CA LYS A 49 0.45 10.99 11.94
C LYS A 49 -0.54 9.83 11.97
N VAL A 50 -0.01 8.61 12.06
CA VAL A 50 -0.79 7.39 12.22
C VAL A 50 -0.25 6.63 13.43
N GLU A 51 -1.13 6.23 14.33
CA GLU A 51 -0.80 5.35 15.45
C GLU A 51 -1.54 4.02 15.31
N THR A 52 -0.85 2.91 15.53
CA THR A 52 -1.41 1.55 15.43
C THR A 52 -1.19 0.80 16.74
N LYS A 53 -2.24 0.19 17.27
CA LYS A 53 -2.16 -0.69 18.44
C LYS A 53 -2.38 -2.14 18.05
N PHE A 54 -1.65 -3.03 18.70
CA PHE A 54 -1.69 -4.47 18.48
C PHE A 54 -2.10 -5.19 19.74
N ASN A 55 -2.72 -6.36 19.60
CA ASN A 55 -2.94 -7.29 20.70
C ASN A 55 -1.72 -8.20 20.92
N GLU A 56 -1.78 -9.08 21.93
CA GLU A 56 -0.73 -10.05 22.24
C GLU A 56 -0.43 -11.04 21.09
N ALA A 57 -1.37 -11.22 20.15
CA ALA A 57 -1.21 -12.05 18.96
C ALA A 57 -0.68 -11.27 17.72
N ASN A 58 -0.14 -10.06 17.92
CA ASN A 58 0.34 -9.16 16.86
C ASN A 58 -0.74 -8.79 15.81
N GLN A 59 -2.00 -8.77 16.21
CA GLN A 59 -3.09 -8.35 15.32
C GLN A 59 -3.46 -6.91 15.64
N VAL A 60 -3.63 -6.09 14.61
CA VAL A 60 -4.11 -4.69 14.74
C VAL A 60 -5.47 -4.67 15.44
N ILE A 61 -5.59 -3.89 16.51
CA ILE A 61 -6.84 -3.68 17.25
C ILE A 61 -7.34 -2.23 17.17
N GLU A 62 -6.47 -1.28 16.88
CA GLU A 62 -6.82 0.13 16.71
C GLU A 62 -5.85 0.79 15.74
N VAL A 63 -6.37 1.67 14.86
CA VAL A 63 -5.61 2.60 14.04
C VAL A 63 -6.19 3.99 14.24
N THR A 64 -5.35 4.96 14.56
CA THR A 64 -5.72 6.37 14.73
C THR A 64 -4.94 7.21 13.72
N THR A 65 -5.65 7.95 12.89
CA THR A 65 -5.09 8.92 11.93
C THR A 65 -5.38 10.33 12.46
N TYR A 66 -4.42 11.25 12.31
CA TYR A 66 -4.52 12.60 12.85
C TYR A 66 -4.56 13.64 11.71
N LEU A 67 -5.35 14.72 11.91
CA LEU A 67 -5.41 15.89 11.03
C LEU A 67 -4.25 16.85 11.28
N ASP A 68 -3.82 16.97 12.54
CA ASP A 68 -2.64 17.67 13.00
C ASP A 68 -1.99 16.88 14.16
N GLU A 69 -1.03 17.46 14.87
CA GLU A 69 -0.31 16.77 15.94
C GLU A 69 -1.20 16.18 17.04
N ASN A 70 -2.39 16.76 17.29
CA ASN A 70 -3.27 16.44 18.42
C ASN A 70 -4.70 16.10 18.02
N ASP A 71 -5.17 16.56 16.86
CA ASP A 71 -6.56 16.40 16.43
C ASP A 71 -6.72 15.13 15.60
N ILE A 72 -7.56 14.23 16.10
CA ILE A 72 -7.86 12.94 15.45
C ILE A 72 -8.74 13.18 14.22
N ALA A 73 -8.29 12.72 13.05
CA ALA A 73 -9.08 12.66 11.83
C ALA A 73 -10.08 11.49 11.87
N GLU A 74 -9.55 10.31 12.21
CA GLU A 74 -10.30 9.06 12.20
C GLU A 74 -9.67 8.09 13.21
N ARG A 75 -10.52 7.33 13.91
CA ARG A 75 -10.11 6.23 14.77
C ARG A 75 -10.89 4.97 14.42
N LYS A 76 -10.18 3.92 14.02
CA LYS A 76 -10.73 2.59 13.73
C LYS A 76 -10.41 1.61 14.83
N VAL A 77 -11.45 0.97 15.40
CA VAL A 77 -11.32 -0.08 16.41
C VAL A 77 -11.82 -1.40 15.83
N TYR A 78 -10.93 -2.39 15.77
CA TYR A 78 -11.18 -3.69 15.15
C TYR A 78 -11.63 -4.72 16.19
N ILE A 79 -12.82 -5.23 16.06
CA ILE A 79 -13.41 -6.27 16.89
C ILE A 79 -13.33 -7.60 16.14
N ARG A 80 -12.80 -8.64 16.83
CA ARG A 80 -12.52 -9.95 16.24
C ARG A 80 -13.38 -11.02 16.90
N ASN A 81 -13.72 -12.04 16.12
CA ASN A 81 -14.36 -13.24 16.62
C ASN A 81 -13.36 -14.18 17.33
N GLN A 82 -13.84 -15.31 17.83
CA GLN A 82 -13.02 -16.30 18.53
C GLN A 82 -11.92 -16.94 17.66
N GLU A 83 -12.07 -16.88 16.32
CA GLU A 83 -11.06 -17.37 15.36
C GLU A 83 -10.00 -16.29 15.05
N GLY A 84 -10.08 -15.10 15.66
CA GLY A 84 -9.18 -13.96 15.40
C GLY A 84 -9.51 -13.17 14.12
N LYS A 85 -10.60 -13.50 13.41
CA LYS A 85 -11.03 -12.77 12.22
C LYS A 85 -11.82 -11.52 12.61
N VAL A 86 -11.56 -10.38 11.96
CA VAL A 86 -12.33 -9.15 12.16
C VAL A 86 -13.78 -9.41 11.76
N GLU A 87 -14.72 -9.11 12.65
CA GLU A 87 -16.15 -9.20 12.40
C GLU A 87 -16.84 -7.83 12.43
N LYS A 88 -16.20 -6.84 13.08
CA LYS A 88 -16.72 -5.47 13.17
C LYS A 88 -15.57 -4.48 13.24
N VAL A 89 -15.75 -3.30 12.62
CA VAL A 89 -14.90 -2.13 12.81
C VAL A 89 -15.77 -0.96 13.23
N ASN A 90 -15.45 -0.35 14.37
CA ASN A 90 -16.04 0.94 14.74
C ASN A 90 -15.14 2.05 14.21
N ILE A 91 -15.72 3.05 13.57
CA ILE A 91 -15.02 4.17 12.93
C ILE A 91 -15.56 5.44 13.57
N GLU A 92 -14.69 6.20 14.24
CA GLU A 92 -15.01 7.49 14.86
C GLU A 92 -14.31 8.58 14.08
N PHE A 93 -15.03 9.63 13.68
CA PHE A 93 -14.51 10.76 12.91
C PHE A 93 -14.32 12.01 13.80
N THR A 94 -13.56 12.97 13.27
CA THR A 94 -13.22 14.23 13.94
C THR A 94 -14.43 15.05 14.41
N ASP A 95 -15.53 15.01 13.66
CA ASP A 95 -16.78 15.72 13.99
C ASP A 95 -17.64 15.01 15.04
N GLY A 96 -17.16 13.86 15.54
CA GLY A 96 -17.86 13.03 16.52
C GLY A 96 -18.86 12.06 15.90
N THR A 97 -19.02 12.02 14.59
CA THR A 97 -19.84 11.00 13.92
C THR A 97 -19.19 9.63 14.02
N VAL A 98 -20.00 8.59 13.97
CA VAL A 98 -19.57 7.20 14.10
C VAL A 98 -20.16 6.36 12.97
N SER A 99 -19.31 5.58 12.31
CA SER A 99 -19.73 4.52 11.39
C SER A 99 -19.35 3.15 11.92
N VAL A 100 -20.11 2.15 11.54
CA VAL A 100 -19.86 0.75 11.90
C VAL A 100 -19.80 -0.09 10.66
N GLN A 101 -18.65 -0.76 10.43
CA GLN A 101 -18.52 -1.77 9.39
C GLN A 101 -18.70 -3.17 9.99
N LEU A 102 -19.69 -3.90 9.51
CA LEU A 102 -19.93 -5.32 9.84
C LEU A 102 -19.38 -6.20 8.73
N ILE A 103 -18.73 -7.31 9.11
CA ILE A 103 -18.15 -8.27 8.16
C ILE A 103 -18.82 -9.63 8.36
N GLU A 104 -19.73 -9.95 7.45
CA GLU A 104 -20.50 -11.19 7.44
C GLU A 104 -19.87 -12.20 6.47
N ARG A 105 -19.62 -13.41 6.93
CA ARG A 105 -19.00 -14.48 6.14
C ARG A 105 -19.89 -15.70 6.05
N ASP A 106 -20.11 -16.16 4.81
CA ASP A 106 -20.79 -17.42 4.52
C ASP A 106 -19.74 -18.40 3.96
N ALA A 107 -19.32 -19.34 4.81
CA ALA A 107 -18.32 -20.34 4.45
C ALA A 107 -18.84 -21.37 3.43
N GLU A 108 -20.15 -21.70 3.44
CA GLU A 108 -20.77 -22.63 2.50
C GLU A 108 -20.78 -22.08 1.08
N ASN A 109 -21.21 -20.81 0.94
CA ASN A 109 -21.26 -20.10 -0.34
C ASN A 109 -19.94 -19.41 -0.69
N ARG A 110 -18.97 -19.40 0.22
CA ARG A 110 -17.66 -18.74 0.06
C ARG A 110 -17.81 -17.27 -0.28
N THR A 111 -18.62 -16.55 0.51
CA THR A 111 -18.86 -15.13 0.33
C THR A 111 -18.55 -14.34 1.60
N GLU A 112 -18.23 -13.07 1.40
CA GLU A 112 -18.07 -12.09 2.46
C GLU A 112 -18.83 -10.81 2.07
N ASN A 113 -19.62 -10.27 3.00
CA ASN A 113 -20.21 -8.94 2.91
C ASN A 113 -19.53 -8.03 3.95
N ARG A 114 -19.13 -6.85 3.53
CA ARG A 114 -18.71 -5.75 4.39
C ARG A 114 -19.73 -4.64 4.25
N ILE A 115 -20.45 -4.36 5.33
CA ILE A 115 -21.59 -3.44 5.34
C ILE A 115 -21.24 -2.31 6.28
N GLU A 116 -21.16 -1.09 5.76
CA GLU A 116 -20.89 0.11 6.53
C GLU A 116 -22.18 0.91 6.73
N ARG A 117 -22.42 1.30 7.97
CA ARG A 117 -23.61 2.07 8.40
C ARG A 117 -23.18 3.23 9.26
N ASN A 118 -23.90 4.35 9.12
CA ASN A 118 -23.74 5.52 9.99
C ASN A 118 -24.38 5.29 11.38
N GLU A 119 -24.35 6.31 12.25
CA GLU A 119 -24.90 6.29 13.60
C GLU A 119 -26.43 6.09 13.66
N ASP A 120 -27.14 6.46 12.58
CA ASP A 120 -28.59 6.28 12.43
C ASP A 120 -28.96 4.90 11.85
N ASP A 121 -27.99 3.97 11.71
CA ASP A 121 -28.12 2.65 11.09
C ASP A 121 -28.47 2.70 9.59
N GLU A 122 -28.24 3.81 8.93
CA GLU A 122 -28.41 3.94 7.48
C GLU A 122 -27.19 3.39 6.74
N LEU A 123 -27.44 2.72 5.62
CA LEU A 123 -26.38 2.18 4.78
C LEU A 123 -25.54 3.30 4.19
N GLU A 124 -24.23 3.25 4.35
CA GLU A 124 -23.26 4.14 3.69
C GLU A 124 -22.62 3.46 2.49
N SER A 125 -22.17 2.22 2.67
CA SER A 125 -21.59 1.42 1.60
C SER A 125 -21.71 -0.07 1.88
N ARG A 126 -21.66 -0.87 0.82
CA ARG A 126 -21.55 -2.34 0.94
C ARG A 126 -20.56 -2.86 -0.09
N GLU A 127 -19.72 -3.78 0.35
CA GLU A 127 -18.83 -4.57 -0.50
C GLU A 127 -19.22 -6.05 -0.41
N PHE A 128 -19.43 -6.68 -1.56
CA PHE A 128 -19.65 -8.13 -1.65
C PHE A 128 -18.47 -8.79 -2.33
N ILE A 129 -17.96 -9.86 -1.73
CA ILE A 129 -16.83 -10.63 -2.26
C ILE A 129 -17.22 -12.10 -2.36
N ARG A 130 -16.91 -12.73 -3.49
CA ARG A 130 -17.03 -14.17 -3.69
C ARG A 130 -15.67 -14.79 -3.96
N PHE A 131 -15.41 -15.92 -3.31
CA PHE A 131 -14.15 -16.65 -3.40
C PHE A 131 -14.31 -17.96 -4.17
N ASN A 132 -13.23 -18.41 -4.82
CA ASN A 132 -13.14 -19.75 -5.39
C ASN A 132 -12.88 -20.81 -4.30
N ALA A 133 -12.66 -22.08 -4.71
CA ALA A 133 -12.38 -23.18 -3.78
C ALA A 133 -11.05 -23.02 -3.03
N GLU A 134 -10.09 -22.32 -3.60
CA GLU A 134 -8.78 -22.02 -3.04
C GLU A 134 -8.77 -20.77 -2.15
N GLY A 135 -9.92 -20.12 -1.92
CA GLY A 135 -10.06 -18.93 -1.09
C GLY A 135 -9.61 -17.63 -1.76
N LYS A 136 -9.49 -17.61 -3.10
CA LYS A 136 -9.13 -16.42 -3.87
C LYS A 136 -10.37 -15.68 -4.33
N ALA A 137 -10.39 -14.35 -4.22
CA ALA A 137 -11.51 -13.51 -4.63
C ALA A 137 -11.67 -13.52 -6.16
N ILE A 138 -12.80 -14.06 -6.65
CA ILE A 138 -13.13 -14.12 -8.08
C ILE A 138 -14.14 -13.07 -8.51
N LEU A 139 -14.83 -12.45 -7.56
CA LEU A 139 -15.77 -11.36 -7.77
C LEU A 139 -15.72 -10.43 -6.57
N ARG A 140 -15.69 -9.12 -6.83
CA ARG A 140 -15.84 -8.05 -5.86
C ARG A 140 -16.80 -7.02 -6.41
N GLU A 141 -17.82 -6.65 -5.64
CA GLU A 141 -18.86 -5.70 -6.03
C GLU A 141 -18.99 -4.61 -4.99
N LEU A 142 -19.05 -3.37 -5.43
CA LEU A 142 -19.20 -2.19 -4.60
C LEU A 142 -20.60 -1.60 -4.80
N TYR A 143 -21.23 -1.25 -3.70
CA TYR A 143 -22.59 -0.69 -3.66
C TYR A 143 -22.61 0.61 -2.89
N ASP A 144 -23.42 1.57 -3.37
CA ASP A 144 -23.61 2.86 -2.72
C ASP A 144 -24.62 2.79 -1.54
N PHE A 145 -24.91 3.92 -0.95
CA PHE A 145 -25.85 4.07 0.16
C PHE A 145 -27.31 3.71 -0.17
N ASN A 146 -27.68 3.59 -1.45
CA ASN A 146 -28.98 3.08 -1.90
C ASN A 146 -28.96 1.58 -2.21
N ASP A 147 -27.89 0.88 -1.84
CA ASP A 147 -27.64 -0.53 -2.19
C ASP A 147 -27.63 -0.78 -3.72
N LYS A 148 -27.19 0.23 -4.48
CA LYS A 148 -27.07 0.14 -5.92
C LYS A 148 -25.63 -0.16 -6.31
N LEU A 149 -25.43 -1.16 -7.18
CA LEU A 149 -24.12 -1.48 -7.73
C LEU A 149 -23.48 -0.23 -8.37
N THR A 150 -22.25 0.08 -7.99
CA THR A 150 -21.44 1.15 -8.59
C THR A 150 -20.35 0.59 -9.48
N GLU A 151 -19.65 -0.44 -9.00
CA GLU A 151 -18.54 -1.08 -9.70
C GLU A 151 -18.49 -2.57 -9.39
N ALA A 152 -17.93 -3.37 -10.31
CA ALA A 152 -17.60 -4.75 -10.07
C ALA A 152 -16.22 -5.09 -10.64
N PHE A 153 -15.54 -6.05 -9.98
CA PHE A 153 -14.24 -6.58 -10.39
C PHE A 153 -14.33 -8.10 -10.48
N GLU A 154 -13.94 -8.65 -11.63
CA GLU A 154 -13.85 -10.10 -11.83
C GLU A 154 -12.40 -10.50 -12.01
N SER A 155 -11.96 -11.54 -11.29
CA SER A 155 -10.57 -12.01 -11.32
C SER A 155 -10.51 -13.46 -11.81
N GLU A 156 -9.58 -13.74 -12.70
CA GLU A 156 -9.19 -15.08 -13.11
C GLU A 156 -7.76 -15.36 -12.63
N TYR A 157 -7.47 -16.62 -12.35
CA TYR A 157 -6.17 -17.07 -11.84
C TYR A 157 -5.60 -18.15 -12.76
N ASN A 158 -4.28 -18.17 -12.90
CA ASN A 158 -3.56 -19.23 -13.60
C ASN A 158 -3.45 -20.50 -12.73
N SER A 159 -2.83 -21.56 -13.24
CA SER A 159 -2.61 -22.83 -12.53
C SER A 159 -1.79 -22.71 -11.25
N ASP A 160 -0.90 -21.70 -11.19
CA ASP A 160 -0.01 -21.45 -10.04
C ASP A 160 -0.68 -20.57 -8.99
N GLY A 161 -1.90 -20.12 -9.33
CA GLY A 161 -2.77 -19.34 -8.47
C GLY A 161 -2.45 -17.85 -8.45
N GLU A 162 -1.77 -17.35 -9.44
CA GLU A 162 -1.52 -15.92 -9.66
C GLU A 162 -2.66 -15.33 -10.50
N ILE A 163 -2.97 -14.06 -10.28
CA ILE A 163 -4.01 -13.37 -11.05
C ILE A 163 -3.58 -13.28 -12.52
N SER A 164 -4.36 -13.83 -13.44
CA SER A 164 -4.08 -13.80 -14.89
C SER A 164 -4.86 -12.73 -15.62
N VAL A 165 -6.11 -12.47 -15.19
CA VAL A 165 -6.97 -11.43 -15.74
C VAL A 165 -7.74 -10.75 -14.62
N LEU A 166 -7.83 -9.42 -14.68
CA LEU A 166 -8.70 -8.60 -13.85
C LEU A 166 -9.60 -7.75 -14.76
N ARG A 167 -10.93 -7.87 -14.61
CA ARG A 167 -11.90 -7.01 -15.30
C ARG A 167 -12.54 -6.05 -14.34
N HIS A 168 -12.53 -4.78 -14.68
CA HIS A 168 -13.26 -3.71 -14.03
C HIS A 168 -14.53 -3.42 -14.84
N LEU A 169 -15.68 -3.47 -14.20
CA LEU A 169 -17.00 -3.34 -14.80
C LEU A 169 -17.74 -2.14 -14.17
N ASP A 170 -18.59 -1.49 -14.97
CA ASP A 170 -19.46 -0.39 -14.50
C ASP A 170 -20.68 -0.90 -13.70
N ASP A 171 -21.53 0.03 -13.30
CA ASP A 171 -22.81 -0.20 -12.59
C ASP A 171 -23.80 -1.10 -13.36
N ARG A 172 -23.58 -1.32 -14.65
CA ARG A 172 -24.36 -2.20 -15.54
C ARG A 172 -23.61 -3.47 -15.93
N ARG A 173 -22.50 -3.75 -15.24
CA ARG A 173 -21.60 -4.87 -15.53
C ARG A 173 -21.03 -4.85 -16.97
N LYS A 174 -20.85 -3.67 -17.54
CA LYS A 174 -20.15 -3.51 -18.81
C LYS A 174 -18.68 -3.26 -18.55
N LEU A 175 -17.82 -3.88 -19.35
CA LEU A 175 -16.39 -3.75 -19.27
C LEU A 175 -15.96 -2.28 -19.38
N ILE A 176 -15.21 -1.80 -18.39
CA ILE A 176 -14.47 -0.54 -18.40
C ILE A 176 -13.04 -0.82 -18.82
N LEU A 177 -12.38 -1.75 -18.09
CA LEU A 177 -10.96 -2.08 -18.27
C LEU A 177 -10.76 -3.57 -18.08
N GLU A 178 -9.94 -4.19 -18.93
CA GLU A 178 -9.41 -5.54 -18.75
C GLU A 178 -7.89 -5.45 -18.62
N THR A 179 -7.35 -6.09 -17.58
CA THR A 179 -5.93 -6.13 -17.29
C THR A 179 -5.46 -7.59 -17.33
N GLU A 180 -4.49 -7.87 -18.20
CA GLU A 180 -3.81 -9.15 -18.33
C GLU A 180 -2.46 -9.12 -17.62
N PHE A 181 -2.09 -10.21 -16.97
CA PHE A 181 -0.83 -10.38 -16.25
C PHE A 181 -0.06 -11.56 -16.82
N LYS A 182 1.27 -11.42 -16.93
CA LYS A 182 2.19 -12.48 -17.33
C LYS A 182 3.32 -12.59 -16.34
N TYR A 183 3.66 -13.81 -15.99
CA TYR A 183 4.66 -14.13 -14.99
C TYR A 183 5.80 -14.96 -15.62
N SER A 184 6.95 -14.97 -14.96
CA SER A 184 8.04 -15.89 -15.23
C SER A 184 7.69 -17.30 -14.72
N ASP A 185 8.51 -18.28 -15.04
CA ASP A 185 8.39 -19.65 -14.51
C ASP A 185 8.64 -19.69 -12.98
N THR A 186 9.22 -18.63 -12.40
CA THR A 186 9.46 -18.47 -10.94
C THR A 186 8.36 -17.69 -10.25
N GLY A 187 7.30 -17.23 -10.95
CA GLY A 187 6.19 -16.46 -10.39
C GLY A 187 6.42 -14.95 -10.36
N SER A 188 7.53 -14.43 -10.88
CA SER A 188 7.81 -12.99 -10.92
C SER A 188 7.01 -12.31 -12.04
N LEU A 189 6.32 -11.19 -11.74
CA LEU A 189 5.51 -10.45 -12.71
C LEU A 189 6.39 -9.85 -13.82
N LEU A 190 6.20 -10.28 -15.06
CA LEU A 190 6.94 -9.77 -16.22
C LEU A 190 6.20 -8.66 -16.96
N LEU A 191 4.87 -8.76 -17.02
CA LEU A 191 4.06 -7.84 -17.81
C LEU A 191 2.66 -7.71 -17.23
N ARG A 192 2.17 -6.49 -17.17
CA ARG A 192 0.76 -6.13 -16.94
C ARG A 192 0.31 -5.24 -18.09
N VAL A 193 -0.80 -5.56 -18.75
CA VAL A 193 -1.36 -4.79 -19.86
C VAL A 193 -2.83 -4.53 -19.59
N SER A 194 -3.22 -3.26 -19.55
CA SER A 194 -4.61 -2.83 -19.39
C SER A 194 -5.17 -2.29 -20.70
N ARG A 195 -6.36 -2.76 -21.07
CA ARG A 195 -7.07 -2.33 -22.28
C ARG A 195 -8.47 -1.87 -21.93
N ASN A 196 -8.91 -0.81 -22.60
CA ASN A 196 -10.27 -0.34 -22.45
C ASN A 196 -11.25 -1.27 -23.20
N ARG A 197 -12.55 -0.99 -23.05
CA ARG A 197 -13.65 -1.73 -23.70
C ARG A 197 -13.53 -1.89 -25.23
N ARG A 198 -12.77 -1.00 -25.91
CA ARG A 198 -12.57 -1.07 -27.35
C ARG A 198 -11.33 -1.90 -27.73
N GLY A 199 -10.60 -2.38 -26.74
CA GLY A 199 -9.32 -3.07 -26.92
C GLY A 199 -8.11 -2.13 -27.06
N ASP A 200 -8.33 -0.80 -26.94
CA ASP A 200 -7.24 0.15 -27.00
C ASP A 200 -6.39 0.03 -25.74
N LEU A 201 -5.07 0.13 -25.89
CA LEU A 201 -4.12 0.14 -24.79
C LEU A 201 -4.39 1.35 -23.88
N SER A 202 -4.66 1.09 -22.61
CA SER A 202 -4.84 2.12 -21.58
C SER A 202 -3.57 2.32 -20.77
N ASP A 203 -2.95 1.21 -20.35
CA ASP A 203 -1.73 1.22 -19.54
C ASP A 203 -0.97 -0.10 -19.71
N PHE A 204 0.36 -0.07 -19.49
CA PHE A 204 1.15 -1.28 -19.30
C PHE A 204 2.30 -1.06 -18.31
N LEU A 205 2.73 -2.13 -17.70
CA LEU A 205 3.94 -2.25 -16.91
C LEU A 205 4.73 -3.44 -17.44
N LYS A 206 6.00 -3.23 -17.82
CA LYS A 206 6.96 -4.28 -18.13
C LYS A 206 8.07 -4.26 -17.08
N ILE A 207 8.43 -5.44 -16.56
CA ILE A 207 9.47 -5.61 -15.54
C ILE A 207 10.54 -6.55 -16.09
N GLU A 208 11.80 -6.20 -15.91
CA GLU A 208 12.96 -7.00 -16.27
C GLU A 208 13.78 -7.28 -15.00
N TYR A 209 14.28 -8.50 -14.88
CA TYR A 209 15.01 -9.01 -13.73
C TYR A 209 16.42 -9.43 -14.13
N ASN A 210 17.35 -9.39 -13.17
CA ASN A 210 18.67 -10.02 -13.32
C ASN A 210 18.60 -11.52 -12.94
N ASP A 211 19.74 -12.20 -13.00
CA ASP A 211 19.87 -13.63 -12.68
C ASP A 211 19.62 -13.96 -11.20
N GLN A 212 19.53 -12.94 -10.32
CA GLN A 212 19.23 -13.07 -8.89
C GLN A 212 17.77 -12.72 -8.57
N ASP A 213 16.92 -12.62 -9.62
CA ASP A 213 15.48 -12.26 -9.52
C ASP A 213 15.24 -10.86 -8.92
N GLN A 214 16.21 -9.93 -9.08
CA GLN A 214 16.08 -8.53 -8.67
C GLN A 214 15.62 -7.70 -9.86
N VAL A 215 14.69 -6.77 -9.64
CA VAL A 215 14.19 -5.87 -10.68
C VAL A 215 15.28 -4.93 -11.14
N VAL A 216 15.70 -5.02 -12.42
CA VAL A 216 16.69 -4.10 -12.99
C VAL A 216 16.06 -3.01 -13.85
N ARG A 217 14.81 -3.22 -14.30
CA ARG A 217 14.10 -2.23 -15.11
C ARG A 217 12.59 -2.37 -14.95
N GLN A 218 11.91 -1.24 -14.83
CA GLN A 218 10.45 -1.12 -14.94
C GLN A 218 10.09 -0.08 -15.99
N SER A 219 9.15 -0.40 -16.89
CA SER A 219 8.70 0.52 -17.93
C SER A 219 7.17 0.64 -17.88
N PHE A 220 6.68 1.88 -17.78
CA PHE A 220 5.27 2.22 -17.65
C PHE A 220 4.77 2.95 -18.90
N SER A 221 3.74 2.40 -19.56
CA SER A 221 3.03 3.03 -20.69
C SER A 221 3.93 3.68 -21.75
N GLY A 222 5.19 3.19 -21.88
CA GLY A 222 6.19 3.70 -22.80
C GLY A 222 6.68 5.13 -22.51
N LYS A 223 6.31 5.71 -21.35
CA LYS A 223 6.67 7.09 -20.98
C LYS A 223 7.71 7.14 -19.87
N TYR A 224 7.52 6.36 -18.82
CA TYR A 224 8.41 6.35 -17.66
C TYR A 224 9.16 5.04 -17.58
N THR A 225 10.44 5.11 -17.27
CA THR A 225 11.30 3.96 -17.04
C THR A 225 12.10 4.17 -15.78
N PHE A 226 12.12 3.15 -14.92
CA PHE A 226 12.99 3.10 -13.75
C PHE A 226 14.07 2.03 -13.99
N VAL A 227 15.30 2.35 -13.62
CA VAL A 227 16.46 1.43 -13.74
C VAL A 227 17.12 1.34 -12.37
N TYR A 228 17.51 0.13 -11.98
CA TYR A 228 18.04 -0.16 -10.65
C TYR A 228 19.39 -0.84 -10.75
N GLU A 229 20.31 -0.46 -9.84
CA GLU A 229 21.57 -1.15 -9.59
C GLU A 229 21.64 -1.60 -8.14
N TYR A 230 22.33 -2.71 -7.89
CA TYR A 230 22.41 -3.36 -6.59
C TYR A 230 23.86 -3.54 -6.17
N ASP A 231 24.11 -3.53 -4.86
CA ASP A 231 25.39 -3.96 -4.30
C ASP A 231 25.51 -5.50 -4.26
N GLU A 232 26.64 -6.00 -3.75
CA GLU A 232 26.89 -7.46 -3.62
C GLU A 232 25.97 -8.15 -2.60
N LEU A 233 25.36 -7.39 -1.68
CA LEU A 233 24.41 -7.87 -0.67
C LEU A 233 22.97 -7.84 -1.16
N GLY A 234 22.71 -7.26 -2.36
CA GLY A 234 21.39 -7.13 -2.95
C GLY A 234 20.65 -5.86 -2.54
N ASN A 235 21.29 -4.89 -1.91
CA ASN A 235 20.68 -3.61 -1.59
C ASN A 235 20.63 -2.73 -2.84
N PRO A 236 19.49 -2.04 -3.14
CA PRO A 236 19.40 -1.11 -4.28
C PRO A 236 20.23 0.16 -4.00
N ILE A 237 21.34 0.33 -4.70
CA ILE A 237 22.27 1.46 -4.52
C ILE A 237 22.04 2.60 -5.51
N VAL A 238 21.38 2.33 -6.64
CA VAL A 238 21.01 3.35 -7.64
C VAL A 238 19.59 3.08 -8.11
N GLU A 239 18.80 4.14 -8.19
CA GLU A 239 17.52 4.19 -8.92
C GLU A 239 17.55 5.40 -9.85
N GLU A 240 17.29 5.18 -11.13
CA GLU A 240 17.20 6.23 -12.15
C GLU A 240 15.79 6.24 -12.75
N GLU A 241 15.19 7.42 -12.82
CA GLU A 241 13.89 7.66 -13.45
C GLU A 241 14.08 8.42 -14.76
N PHE A 242 13.43 7.92 -15.83
CA PHE A 242 13.46 8.50 -17.17
C PHE A 242 12.04 8.81 -17.67
N SER A 243 11.88 9.97 -18.30
CA SER A 243 10.76 10.30 -19.19
C SER A 243 11.25 10.21 -20.64
N GLY A 244 10.92 9.13 -21.34
CA GLY A 244 11.51 8.81 -22.62
C GLY A 244 13.02 8.59 -22.51
N ASP A 245 13.82 9.42 -23.18
CA ASP A 245 15.29 9.36 -23.13
C ASP A 245 15.89 10.39 -22.14
N VAL A 246 15.07 11.14 -21.41
CA VAL A 246 15.54 12.16 -20.48
C VAL A 246 15.51 11.59 -19.06
N MET A 247 16.65 11.66 -18.37
CA MET A 247 16.73 11.31 -16.94
C MET A 247 16.12 12.44 -16.11
N ASP A 248 15.03 12.14 -15.40
CA ASP A 248 14.31 13.10 -14.56
C ASP A 248 14.84 13.11 -13.13
N ASN A 249 15.25 11.95 -12.62
CA ASN A 249 15.78 11.80 -11.28
C ASN A 249 16.80 10.68 -11.20
N ARG A 250 17.71 10.79 -10.21
CA ARG A 250 18.62 9.73 -9.81
C ARG A 250 18.74 9.75 -8.30
N ILE A 251 18.53 8.59 -7.69
CA ILE A 251 18.70 8.34 -6.25
C ILE A 251 19.92 7.45 -6.08
N THR A 252 20.84 7.83 -5.24
CA THR A 252 21.91 6.94 -4.78
C THR A 252 21.74 6.69 -3.30
N SER A 253 21.84 5.43 -2.88
CA SER A 253 21.60 4.98 -1.51
C SER A 253 22.84 4.31 -0.94
N GLU A 254 23.12 4.57 0.34
CA GLU A 254 24.17 3.91 1.09
C GLU A 254 23.55 3.09 2.23
N TYR A 255 24.16 1.96 2.53
CA TYR A 255 23.72 1.01 3.55
C TYR A 255 24.84 0.71 4.55
N ASP A 256 24.46 0.41 5.78
CA ASP A 256 25.39 -0.09 6.78
C ASP A 256 25.67 -1.60 6.61
N ALA A 257 26.53 -2.16 7.45
CA ALA A 257 26.89 -3.58 7.42
C ALA A 257 25.71 -4.55 7.71
N ASN A 258 24.58 -4.04 8.19
CA ASN A 258 23.36 -4.80 8.45
C ASN A 258 22.31 -4.62 7.35
N SER A 259 22.65 -3.99 6.22
CA SER A 259 21.73 -3.62 5.14
C SER A 259 20.65 -2.63 5.58
N LEU A 260 20.90 -1.81 6.60
CA LEU A 260 20.06 -0.68 6.93
C LEU A 260 20.50 0.55 6.11
N ILE A 261 19.54 1.21 5.47
CA ILE A 261 19.84 2.43 4.69
C ILE A 261 20.31 3.54 5.63
N VAL A 262 21.41 4.22 5.30
CA VAL A 262 21.97 5.31 6.11
C VAL A 262 21.89 6.66 5.42
N SER A 263 21.90 6.68 4.08
CA SER A 263 21.73 7.91 3.31
C SER A 263 21.06 7.66 1.95
N GLU A 264 20.39 8.67 1.46
CA GLU A 264 19.95 8.81 0.06
C GLU A 264 20.35 10.17 -0.46
N ASP A 265 20.87 10.23 -1.67
CA ASP A 265 21.17 11.46 -2.39
C ASP A 265 20.34 11.53 -3.67
N GLN A 266 19.63 12.66 -3.88
CA GLN A 266 18.76 12.92 -5.01
C GLN A 266 19.07 14.29 -5.62
N LEU A 267 18.49 14.61 -6.78
CA LEU A 267 18.74 15.88 -7.47
C LEU A 267 18.42 17.10 -6.60
N LYS A 268 17.33 17.07 -5.83
CA LYS A 268 16.78 18.23 -5.10
C LYS A 268 17.07 18.21 -3.60
N PHE A 269 17.34 17.05 -3.04
CA PHE A 269 17.58 16.88 -1.61
C PHE A 269 18.42 15.64 -1.31
N SER A 270 18.92 15.54 -0.09
CA SER A 270 19.47 14.32 0.48
C SER A 270 18.72 13.93 1.74
N LYS A 271 18.76 12.66 2.09
CA LYS A 271 18.17 12.12 3.31
C LYS A 271 19.22 11.39 4.13
N ARG A 272 19.13 11.51 5.43
CA ARG A 272 19.88 10.74 6.40
C ARG A 272 18.94 9.95 7.28
N PHE A 273 19.29 8.68 7.55
CA PHE A 273 18.50 7.72 8.32
C PHE A 273 19.26 7.41 9.61
N GLU A 274 18.59 7.56 10.76
CA GLU A 274 19.15 7.33 12.09
C GLU A 274 18.25 6.34 12.83
N TYR A 275 18.87 5.28 13.38
CA TYR A 275 18.17 4.20 14.06
C TYR A 275 18.49 4.17 15.53
N GLU A 276 17.45 3.99 16.37
CA GLU A 276 17.62 3.56 17.74
C GLU A 276 17.21 2.08 17.84
N PHE A 277 17.87 1.34 18.72
CA PHE A 277 17.63 -0.07 18.92
C PHE A 277 17.14 -0.34 20.34
N TYR A 278 16.39 -1.41 20.52
CA TYR A 278 16.09 -1.93 21.83
C TYR A 278 17.34 -2.54 22.47
N ASP A 279 17.46 -2.39 23.80
CA ASP A 279 18.49 -3.03 24.63
C ASP A 279 18.27 -4.55 24.76
#